data_86f1f8439a398cd072fdffd3be1ef650
#
_entry.id   86f1f8439a398cd072fdffd3be1ef650
#
_cell.length_a   1.000
_cell.length_b   1.000
_cell.length_c   1.000
_cell.angle_alpha   90.00
_cell.angle_beta   90.00
_cell.angle_gamma   90.00
#
_symmetry.space_group_name_H-M   'P 1'
#
loop_
_entity.id
_entity.type
_entity.pdbx_description
1 polymer ?
#
loop_
_entity_poly.entity_id
_entity_poly.type
_entity_poly.pdbx_seq_one_letter_code
_entity_poly.pdbx_strand_id
1 'polypeptide(L)'
;MVEPRRRLAPEQRRALIVESAGRLFGEHGYDGTRLDDVARAAGVTKPVLYRHFADKTALYLALLERHRADLGSFAGAIPPEGPLEARLRAVLEVWLDYVRSHDYAWRMLFRDTGGGETVRAVRVEVHAQARAVLTGLIRHLAPAPLPEHELEPLAELLSMGMASLVLWWIETPGLEREAVLDALVRVWTGVLAGG
;
A
#
# COMPACT_ATOMS: atom_id res chain seq x y z
N MET A 1 -8.57 37.17 21.87
CA MET A 1 -8.18 37.45 20.47
C MET A 1 -8.02 36.07 19.80
N VAL A 2 -8.97 35.66 18.98
CA VAL A 2 -8.95 34.34 18.28
C VAL A 2 -8.11 34.59 17.01
N GLU A 3 -6.94 33.93 16.90
CA GLU A 3 -6.16 33.94 15.66
C GLU A 3 -7.01 33.48 14.48
N PRO A 4 -6.99 34.18 13.34
CA PRO A 4 -7.74 33.77 12.16
C PRO A 4 -7.18 32.43 11.67
N ARG A 5 -7.98 31.37 11.69
CA ARG A 5 -7.65 30.06 11.11
C ARG A 5 -7.13 30.27 9.68
N ARG A 6 -5.83 30.08 9.50
CA ARG A 6 -5.16 30.17 8.18
C ARG A 6 -5.91 29.30 7.18
N ARG A 7 -6.45 29.89 6.14
CA ARG A 7 -7.15 29.17 5.06
C ARG A 7 -6.14 28.22 4.40
N LEU A 8 -6.34 26.92 4.56
CA LEU A 8 -5.53 25.90 3.88
C LEU A 8 -5.67 26.04 2.35
N ALA A 9 -4.56 25.81 1.63
CA ALA A 9 -4.60 25.70 0.17
C ALA A 9 -5.49 24.53 -0.28
N PRO A 10 -6.07 24.59 -1.52
CA PRO A 10 -6.91 23.51 -2.01
C PRO A 10 -6.25 22.14 -1.97
N GLU A 11 -4.97 22.03 -2.33
CA GLU A 11 -4.16 20.80 -2.31
C GLU A 11 -4.00 20.24 -0.89
N GLN A 12 -3.69 21.11 0.08
CA GLN A 12 -3.59 20.72 1.48
C GLN A 12 -4.91 20.17 2.02
N ARG A 13 -6.01 20.81 1.62
CA ARG A 13 -7.36 20.37 2.01
C ARG A 13 -7.72 19.04 1.38
N ARG A 14 -7.37 18.85 0.11
CA ARG A 14 -7.55 17.56 -0.59
C ARG A 14 -6.75 16.46 0.11
N ALA A 15 -5.50 16.72 0.49
CA ALA A 15 -4.64 15.77 1.20
C ALA A 15 -5.25 15.35 2.55
N LEU A 16 -5.79 16.29 3.33
CA LEU A 16 -6.46 16.00 4.61
C LEU A 16 -7.72 15.15 4.43
N ILE A 17 -8.51 15.40 3.37
CA ILE A 17 -9.68 14.58 3.05
C ILE A 17 -9.25 13.15 2.72
N VAL A 18 -8.24 12.99 1.86
CA VAL A 18 -7.72 11.67 1.44
C VAL A 18 -7.17 10.91 2.64
N GLU A 19 -6.39 11.54 3.50
CA GLU A 19 -5.83 10.89 4.69
C GLU A 19 -6.92 10.46 5.69
N SER A 20 -7.90 11.33 5.95
CA SER A 20 -9.02 11.01 6.84
C SER A 20 -9.89 9.89 6.25
N ALA A 21 -10.10 9.90 4.94
CA ALA A 21 -10.84 8.85 4.23
C ALA A 21 -10.12 7.51 4.31
N GLY A 22 -8.79 7.50 4.13
CA GLY A 22 -7.99 6.28 4.21
C GLY A 22 -8.17 5.56 5.53
N ARG A 23 -8.06 6.28 6.66
CA ARG A 23 -8.30 5.71 7.99
C ARG A 23 -9.70 5.12 8.14
N LEU A 24 -10.74 5.87 7.77
CA LEU A 24 -12.12 5.41 7.89
C LEU A 24 -12.44 4.23 6.97
N PHE A 25 -11.95 4.23 5.74
CA PHE A 25 -12.09 3.07 4.84
C PHE A 25 -11.32 1.84 5.35
N GLY A 26 -10.12 2.02 5.91
CA GLY A 26 -9.36 0.93 6.51
C GLY A 26 -10.03 0.32 7.75
N GLU A 27 -10.73 1.14 8.54
CA GLU A 27 -11.42 0.70 9.75
C GLU A 27 -12.81 0.08 9.48
N HIS A 28 -13.57 0.67 8.55
CA HIS A 28 -14.99 0.35 8.36
C HIS A 28 -15.31 -0.26 6.99
N GLY A 29 -14.32 -0.38 6.11
CA GLY A 29 -14.50 -0.80 4.73
C GLY A 29 -15.23 0.25 3.88
N TYR A 30 -15.36 -0.08 2.56
CA TYR A 30 -16.07 0.81 1.64
C TYR A 30 -17.52 1.03 2.07
N ASP A 31 -18.27 -0.05 2.33
CA ASP A 31 -19.71 0.07 2.60
C ASP A 31 -20.02 0.73 3.94
N GLY A 32 -19.21 0.47 4.97
CA GLY A 32 -19.37 1.03 6.31
C GLY A 32 -18.97 2.51 6.44
N THR A 33 -18.22 3.07 5.48
CA THR A 33 -17.76 4.46 5.54
C THR A 33 -18.80 5.43 4.96
N ARG A 34 -19.07 6.53 5.65
CA ARG A 34 -19.94 7.62 5.19
C ARG A 34 -19.13 8.87 4.89
N LEU A 35 -19.44 9.58 3.79
CA LEU A 35 -18.74 10.82 3.43
C LEU A 35 -18.91 11.95 4.47
N ASP A 36 -20.00 11.91 5.25
CA ASP A 36 -20.23 12.86 6.33
C ASP A 36 -19.22 12.69 7.47
N ASP A 37 -18.84 11.44 7.78
CA ASP A 37 -17.83 11.12 8.77
C ASP A 37 -16.43 11.49 8.28
N VAL A 38 -16.15 11.28 6.99
CA VAL A 38 -14.91 11.74 6.35
C VAL A 38 -14.78 13.27 6.42
N ALA A 39 -15.84 14.01 6.07
CA ALA A 39 -15.83 15.48 6.14
C ALA A 39 -15.55 15.97 7.57
N ARG A 40 -16.20 15.35 8.56
CA ARG A 40 -16.00 15.65 9.98
C ARG A 40 -14.56 15.36 10.44
N ALA A 41 -14.02 14.19 10.09
CA ALA A 41 -12.66 13.78 10.43
C ALA A 41 -11.59 14.67 9.78
N ALA A 42 -11.84 15.11 8.54
CA ALA A 42 -10.96 16.02 7.82
C ALA A 42 -11.09 17.50 8.25
N GLY A 43 -12.03 17.83 9.16
CA GLY A 43 -12.29 19.20 9.58
C GLY A 43 -12.81 20.10 8.46
N VAL A 44 -13.52 19.54 7.47
CA VAL A 44 -14.11 20.28 6.36
C VAL A 44 -15.64 20.16 6.36
N THR A 45 -16.31 21.08 5.65
CA THR A 45 -17.76 20.97 5.43
C THR A 45 -18.06 20.01 4.28
N LYS A 46 -19.24 19.39 4.29
CA LYS A 46 -19.72 18.51 3.23
C LYS A 46 -19.63 19.14 1.83
N PRO A 47 -20.05 20.41 1.58
CA PRO A 47 -19.85 21.05 0.31
C PRO A 47 -18.40 21.18 -0.13
N VAL A 48 -17.47 21.32 0.83
CA VAL A 48 -16.04 21.38 0.53
C VAL A 48 -15.54 20.01 0.08
N LEU A 49 -15.95 18.91 0.73
CA LEU A 49 -15.62 17.55 0.32
C LEU A 49 -16.11 17.28 -1.10
N TYR A 50 -17.37 17.58 -1.40
CA TYR A 50 -17.97 17.35 -2.74
C TYR A 50 -17.33 18.18 -3.86
N ARG A 51 -16.67 19.29 -3.55
CA ARG A 51 -15.87 20.03 -4.55
C ARG A 51 -14.59 19.28 -4.97
N HIS A 52 -14.08 18.41 -4.11
CA HIS A 52 -12.86 17.62 -4.37
C HIS A 52 -13.19 16.24 -4.92
N PHE A 53 -14.29 15.64 -4.50
CA PHE A 53 -14.68 14.27 -4.86
C PHE A 53 -16.18 14.22 -5.12
N ALA A 54 -16.55 13.76 -6.31
CA ALA A 54 -17.95 13.71 -6.75
C ALA A 54 -18.81 12.78 -5.85
N ASP A 55 -18.23 11.66 -5.43
CA ASP A 55 -18.91 10.66 -4.62
C ASP A 55 -17.89 9.83 -3.79
N LYS A 56 -18.40 8.84 -3.06
CA LYS A 56 -17.60 7.91 -2.25
C LYS A 56 -16.66 7.06 -3.11
N THR A 57 -17.12 6.63 -4.27
CA THR A 57 -16.32 5.83 -5.20
C THR A 57 -15.11 6.63 -5.69
N ALA A 58 -15.31 7.87 -6.14
CA ALA A 58 -14.23 8.74 -6.60
C ALA A 58 -13.17 8.97 -5.52
N LEU A 59 -13.57 9.13 -4.25
CA LEU A 59 -12.66 9.28 -3.12
C LEU A 59 -11.89 7.97 -2.85
N TYR A 60 -12.57 6.83 -2.87
CA TYR A 60 -11.95 5.52 -2.64
C TYR A 60 -10.95 5.18 -3.75
N LEU A 61 -11.31 5.40 -5.02
CA LEU A 61 -10.43 5.18 -6.16
C LEU A 61 -9.20 6.09 -6.13
N ALA A 62 -9.34 7.34 -5.68
CA ALA A 62 -8.20 8.25 -5.51
C ALA A 62 -7.19 7.75 -4.46
N LEU A 63 -7.65 7.04 -3.44
CA LEU A 63 -6.77 6.38 -2.47
C LEU A 63 -6.04 5.19 -3.09
N LEU A 64 -6.75 4.30 -3.79
CA LEU A 64 -6.13 3.15 -4.46
C LEU A 64 -5.09 3.60 -5.49
N GLU A 65 -5.41 4.63 -6.27
CA GLU A 65 -4.49 5.20 -7.28
C GLU A 65 -3.23 5.80 -6.66
N ARG A 66 -3.35 6.48 -5.51
CA ARG A 66 -2.20 6.98 -4.76
C ARG A 66 -1.26 5.83 -4.39
N HIS A 67 -1.79 4.75 -3.81
CA HIS A 67 -0.96 3.59 -3.43
C HIS A 67 -0.39 2.87 -4.65
N ARG A 68 -1.15 2.82 -5.75
CA ARG A 68 -0.66 2.30 -7.02
C ARG A 68 0.56 3.07 -7.53
N ALA A 69 0.54 4.38 -7.46
CA ALA A 69 1.66 5.24 -7.86
C ALA A 69 2.91 5.01 -6.99
N ASP A 70 2.72 4.72 -5.70
CA ASP A 70 3.82 4.50 -4.76
C ASP A 70 4.53 3.15 -4.95
N LEU A 71 3.87 2.13 -5.55
CA LEU A 71 4.43 0.77 -5.71
C LEU A 71 5.77 0.74 -6.47
N GLY A 72 5.94 1.60 -7.47
CA GLY A 72 7.18 1.67 -8.25
C GLY A 72 8.36 2.35 -7.54
N SER A 73 8.10 3.10 -6.47
CA SER A 73 9.12 3.91 -5.80
C SER A 73 10.12 3.07 -4.99
N PHE A 74 9.73 1.88 -4.53
CA PHE A 74 10.58 1.02 -3.69
C PHE A 74 11.81 0.48 -4.40
N ALA A 75 11.74 0.28 -5.71
CA ALA A 75 12.89 -0.17 -6.50
C ALA A 75 14.11 0.76 -6.38
N GLY A 76 13.88 2.06 -6.17
CA GLY A 76 14.94 3.05 -5.96
C GLY A 76 15.69 2.90 -4.64
N ALA A 77 15.15 2.14 -3.68
CA ALA A 77 15.80 1.86 -2.39
C ALA A 77 16.81 0.70 -2.46
N ILE A 78 16.89 -0.03 -3.60
CA ILE A 78 17.81 -1.15 -3.75
C ILE A 78 19.22 -0.62 -3.98
N PRO A 79 20.20 -0.91 -3.10
CA PRO A 79 21.58 -0.60 -3.36
C PRO A 79 22.06 -1.25 -4.66
N PRO A 80 22.84 -0.56 -5.52
CA PRO A 80 23.29 -1.12 -6.78
C PRO A 80 24.25 -2.30 -6.60
N GLU A 81 25.01 -2.31 -5.51
CA GLU A 81 26.02 -3.31 -5.19
C GLU A 81 25.88 -3.85 -3.79
N GLY A 82 26.51 -4.98 -3.52
CA GLY A 82 26.55 -5.61 -2.21
C GLY A 82 25.90 -6.99 -2.15
N PRO A 83 26.02 -7.69 -1.03
CA PRO A 83 25.40 -8.99 -0.81
C PRO A 83 23.88 -8.94 -1.01
N LEU A 84 23.30 -10.00 -1.59
CA LEU A 84 21.88 -10.10 -1.88
C LEU A 84 21.03 -9.80 -0.62
N GLU A 85 21.40 -10.37 0.51
CA GLU A 85 20.68 -10.16 1.78
C GLU A 85 20.65 -8.69 2.20
N ALA A 86 21.75 -7.95 2.08
CA ALA A 86 21.81 -6.53 2.42
C ALA A 86 20.96 -5.68 1.46
N ARG A 87 20.96 -6.01 0.18
CA ARG A 87 20.13 -5.34 -0.84
C ARG A 87 18.64 -5.58 -0.61
N LEU A 88 18.26 -6.82 -0.28
CA LEU A 88 16.90 -7.18 0.08
C LEU A 88 16.46 -6.47 1.36
N ARG A 89 17.28 -6.47 2.40
CA ARG A 89 16.98 -5.80 3.66
C ARG A 89 16.68 -4.32 3.44
N ALA A 90 17.51 -3.62 2.67
CA ALA A 90 17.33 -2.19 2.41
C ALA A 90 15.98 -1.87 1.74
N VAL A 91 15.57 -2.60 0.71
CA VAL A 91 14.28 -2.36 0.05
C VAL A 91 13.10 -2.76 0.92
N LEU A 92 13.20 -3.86 1.67
CA LEU A 92 12.15 -4.34 2.56
C LEU A 92 11.97 -3.44 3.78
N GLU A 93 13.02 -2.80 4.29
CA GLU A 93 12.93 -1.79 5.34
C GLU A 93 12.10 -0.60 4.90
N VAL A 94 12.41 -0.02 3.73
CA VAL A 94 11.65 1.10 3.17
C VAL A 94 10.20 0.71 2.90
N TRP A 95 9.97 -0.49 2.38
CA TRP A 95 8.63 -1.00 2.14
C TRP A 95 7.82 -1.20 3.45
N LEU A 96 8.43 -1.76 4.51
CA LEU A 96 7.76 -1.92 5.81
C LEU A 96 7.44 -0.58 6.47
N ASP A 97 8.29 0.43 6.32
CA ASP A 97 8.02 1.79 6.83
C ASP A 97 6.84 2.44 6.08
N TYR A 98 6.77 2.23 4.77
CA TYR A 98 5.60 2.63 3.97
C TYR A 98 4.32 1.91 4.44
N VAL A 99 4.37 0.59 4.62
CA VAL A 99 3.25 -0.19 5.12
C VAL A 99 2.74 0.36 6.45
N ARG A 100 3.64 0.64 7.39
CA ARG A 100 3.30 1.14 8.72
C ARG A 100 2.65 2.53 8.69
N SER A 101 3.09 3.38 7.77
CA SER A 101 2.52 4.72 7.59
C SER A 101 1.20 4.74 6.81
N HIS A 102 0.87 3.63 6.10
CA HIS A 102 -0.31 3.49 5.26
C HIS A 102 -1.04 2.16 5.50
N ASP A 103 -1.14 1.72 6.76
CA ASP A 103 -1.74 0.42 7.13
C ASP A 103 -3.18 0.24 6.61
N TYR A 104 -3.94 1.33 6.51
CA TYR A 104 -5.27 1.35 5.95
C TYR A 104 -5.31 0.88 4.48
N ALA A 105 -4.26 1.14 3.70
CA ALA A 105 -4.20 0.74 2.29
C ALA A 105 -4.23 -0.79 2.14
N TRP A 106 -3.53 -1.50 3.01
CA TRP A 106 -3.49 -2.96 3.01
C TRP A 106 -4.84 -3.55 3.37
N ARG A 107 -5.55 -2.95 4.33
CA ARG A 107 -6.92 -3.34 4.68
C ARG A 107 -7.88 -3.10 3.51
N MET A 108 -7.80 -1.93 2.86
CA MET A 108 -8.61 -1.60 1.69
C MET A 108 -8.37 -2.54 0.52
N LEU A 109 -7.11 -2.93 0.26
CA LEU A 109 -6.74 -3.78 -0.88
C LEU A 109 -7.08 -5.26 -0.65
N PHE A 110 -6.88 -5.77 0.56
CA PHE A 110 -6.90 -7.21 0.82
C PHE A 110 -8.04 -7.69 1.73
N ARG A 111 -8.68 -6.80 2.51
CA ARG A 111 -9.79 -7.17 3.38
C ARG A 111 -11.15 -6.63 2.96
N ASP A 112 -11.16 -5.48 2.29
CA ASP A 112 -12.40 -4.86 1.87
C ASP A 112 -12.91 -5.52 0.58
N THR A 113 -14.17 -5.95 0.60
CA THR A 113 -14.86 -6.55 -0.54
C THR A 113 -15.94 -5.64 -1.13
N GLY A 114 -16.19 -4.48 -0.50
CA GLY A 114 -17.22 -3.53 -0.89
C GLY A 114 -16.89 -2.74 -2.16
N GLY A 115 -17.82 -1.87 -2.57
CA GLY A 115 -17.63 -0.90 -3.67
C GLY A 115 -18.02 -1.38 -5.06
N GLY A 116 -18.58 -2.56 -5.20
CA GLY A 116 -19.09 -3.09 -6.47
C GLY A 116 -18.02 -3.32 -7.54
N GLU A 117 -18.45 -3.43 -8.81
CA GLU A 117 -17.59 -3.82 -9.93
C GLU A 117 -16.46 -2.83 -10.20
N THR A 118 -16.75 -1.52 -10.17
CA THR A 118 -15.76 -0.47 -10.48
C THR A 118 -14.59 -0.49 -9.50
N VAL A 119 -14.87 -0.62 -8.19
CA VAL A 119 -13.83 -0.68 -7.17
C VAL A 119 -13.05 -2.00 -7.27
N ARG A 120 -13.75 -3.11 -7.53
CA ARG A 120 -13.12 -4.41 -7.73
C ARG A 120 -12.14 -4.41 -8.90
N ALA A 121 -12.53 -3.83 -10.05
CA ALA A 121 -11.66 -3.73 -11.22
C ALA A 121 -10.35 -3.01 -10.90
N VAL A 122 -10.42 -1.87 -10.20
CA VAL A 122 -9.22 -1.11 -9.81
C VAL A 122 -8.35 -1.91 -8.81
N ARG A 123 -8.95 -2.63 -7.85
CA ARG A 123 -8.16 -3.51 -6.96
C ARG A 123 -7.40 -4.58 -7.76
N VAL A 124 -8.04 -5.21 -8.75
CA VAL A 124 -7.38 -6.20 -9.64
C VAL A 124 -6.20 -5.56 -10.37
N GLU A 125 -6.35 -4.34 -10.88
CA GLU A 125 -5.25 -3.61 -11.53
C GLU A 125 -4.10 -3.32 -10.57
N VAL A 126 -4.38 -2.89 -9.33
CA VAL A 126 -3.35 -2.66 -8.30
C VAL A 126 -2.59 -3.96 -7.99
N HIS A 127 -3.28 -5.09 -7.84
CA HIS A 127 -2.64 -6.39 -7.62
C HIS A 127 -1.79 -6.80 -8.82
N ALA A 128 -2.28 -6.63 -10.05
CA ALA A 128 -1.52 -6.95 -11.25
C ALA A 128 -0.24 -6.10 -11.36
N GLN A 129 -0.32 -4.82 -11.02
CA GLN A 129 0.85 -3.94 -10.99
C GLN A 129 1.85 -4.33 -9.90
N ALA A 130 1.38 -4.66 -8.68
CA ALA A 130 2.25 -5.13 -7.61
C ALA A 130 3.02 -6.39 -8.03
N ARG A 131 2.33 -7.36 -8.65
CA ARG A 131 2.96 -8.55 -9.23
C ARG A 131 4.00 -8.20 -10.29
N ALA A 132 3.70 -7.30 -11.21
CA ALA A 132 4.65 -6.87 -12.25
C ALA A 132 5.90 -6.20 -11.64
N VAL A 133 5.75 -5.37 -10.60
CA VAL A 133 6.87 -4.79 -9.86
C VAL A 133 7.72 -5.88 -9.20
N LEU A 134 7.09 -6.87 -8.54
CA LEU A 134 7.81 -7.99 -7.92
C LEU A 134 8.51 -8.86 -8.96
N THR A 135 7.90 -9.13 -10.11
CA THR A 135 8.56 -9.83 -11.23
C THR A 135 9.83 -9.08 -11.68
N GLY A 136 9.75 -7.75 -11.80
CA GLY A 136 10.92 -6.92 -12.11
C GLY A 136 12.00 -6.98 -11.02
N LEU A 137 11.62 -6.96 -9.74
CA LEU A 137 12.54 -7.10 -8.60
C LEU A 137 13.23 -8.46 -8.59
N ILE A 138 12.50 -9.55 -8.82
CA ILE A 138 13.05 -10.90 -8.91
C ILE A 138 14.11 -10.95 -10.01
N ARG A 139 13.79 -10.48 -11.22
CA ARG A 139 14.76 -10.45 -12.33
C ARG A 139 16.01 -9.62 -12.02
N HIS A 140 15.86 -8.50 -11.32
CA HIS A 140 16.98 -7.61 -11.00
C HIS A 140 17.86 -8.14 -9.85
N LEU A 141 17.29 -8.83 -8.89
CA LEU A 141 17.98 -9.28 -7.69
C LEU A 141 18.50 -10.72 -7.77
N ALA A 142 17.91 -11.57 -8.62
CA ALA A 142 18.32 -12.96 -8.75
C ALA A 142 19.78 -13.07 -9.22
N PRO A 143 20.63 -13.87 -8.54
CA PRO A 143 22.02 -14.07 -8.92
C PRO A 143 22.20 -14.74 -10.29
N ALA A 144 21.22 -15.53 -10.71
CA ALA A 144 21.11 -16.16 -12.01
C ALA A 144 19.70 -15.97 -12.59
N PRO A 145 19.54 -15.96 -13.93
CA PRO A 145 18.23 -15.86 -14.54
C PRO A 145 17.33 -17.03 -14.15
N LEU A 146 16.13 -16.73 -13.66
CA LEU A 146 15.10 -17.74 -13.42
C LEU A 146 14.31 -18.03 -14.70
N PRO A 147 13.77 -19.24 -14.86
CA PRO A 147 12.91 -19.58 -15.99
C PRO A 147 11.69 -18.65 -16.05
N GLU A 148 11.37 -18.14 -17.26
CA GLU A 148 10.23 -17.20 -17.43
C GLU A 148 8.90 -17.72 -16.90
N HIS A 149 8.66 -19.03 -17.02
CA HIS A 149 7.42 -19.65 -16.56
C HIS A 149 7.29 -19.73 -15.02
N GLU A 150 8.38 -19.50 -14.29
CA GLU A 150 8.39 -19.47 -12.81
C GLU A 150 8.21 -18.07 -12.25
N LEU A 151 8.56 -17.02 -13.01
CA LEU A 151 8.60 -15.64 -12.52
C LEU A 151 7.23 -15.14 -12.05
N GLU A 152 6.18 -15.31 -12.86
CA GLU A 152 4.83 -14.86 -12.48
C GLU A 152 4.27 -15.63 -11.28
N PRO A 153 4.34 -16.98 -11.24
CA PRO A 153 3.92 -17.73 -10.05
C PRO A 153 4.68 -17.34 -8.78
N LEU A 154 6.00 -17.13 -8.85
CA LEU A 154 6.80 -16.68 -7.72
C LEU A 154 6.42 -15.27 -7.27
N ALA A 155 6.24 -14.35 -8.21
CA ALA A 155 5.82 -12.98 -7.91
C ALA A 155 4.41 -12.96 -7.27
N GLU A 156 3.48 -13.77 -7.73
CA GLU A 156 2.15 -13.91 -7.14
C GLU A 156 2.24 -14.47 -5.71
N LEU A 157 3.00 -15.55 -5.51
CA LEU A 157 3.20 -16.17 -4.20
C LEU A 157 3.80 -15.17 -3.21
N LEU A 158 4.85 -14.45 -3.61
CA LEU A 158 5.50 -13.43 -2.78
C LEU A 158 4.55 -12.26 -2.49
N SER A 159 3.81 -11.78 -3.49
CA SER A 159 2.85 -10.68 -3.33
C SER A 159 1.79 -11.02 -2.28
N MET A 160 1.15 -12.16 -2.42
CA MET A 160 0.10 -12.60 -1.49
C MET A 160 0.65 -12.98 -0.11
N GLY A 161 1.82 -13.62 -0.07
CA GLY A 161 2.49 -13.97 1.19
C GLY A 161 2.91 -12.73 1.98
N MET A 162 3.50 -11.74 1.32
CA MET A 162 3.86 -10.45 1.93
C MET A 162 2.62 -9.71 2.43
N ALA A 163 1.55 -9.65 1.64
CA ALA A 163 0.32 -9.00 2.04
C ALA A 163 -0.33 -9.66 3.26
N SER A 164 -0.37 -10.99 3.30
CA SER A 164 -0.90 -11.74 4.44
C SER A 164 -0.07 -11.53 5.70
N LEU A 165 1.26 -11.60 5.59
CA LEU A 165 2.18 -11.38 6.71
C LEU A 165 2.04 -9.96 7.29
N VAL A 166 1.94 -8.96 6.43
CA VAL A 166 1.81 -7.56 6.83
C VAL A 166 0.47 -7.31 7.53
N LEU A 167 -0.64 -7.83 7.00
CA LEU A 167 -1.94 -7.71 7.67
C LEU A 167 -1.91 -8.35 9.06
N TRP A 168 -1.32 -9.54 9.17
CA TRP A 168 -1.15 -10.19 10.46
C TRP A 168 -0.28 -9.37 11.41
N TRP A 169 0.82 -8.78 10.94
CA TRP A 169 1.69 -7.90 11.73
C TRP A 169 0.95 -6.67 12.25
N ILE A 170 0.21 -5.97 11.38
CA ILE A 170 -0.58 -4.78 11.74
C ILE A 170 -1.60 -5.10 12.84
N GLU A 171 -2.13 -6.33 12.86
CA GLU A 171 -3.19 -6.76 13.76
C GLU A 171 -2.72 -7.50 15.00
N THR A 172 -1.40 -7.79 15.08
CA THR A 172 -0.83 -8.54 16.20
C THR A 172 0.00 -7.61 17.10
N PRO A 173 -0.56 -7.12 18.23
CA PRO A 173 0.20 -6.34 19.19
C PRO A 173 1.43 -7.10 19.71
N GLY A 174 2.58 -6.44 19.73
CA GLY A 174 3.83 -7.02 20.23
C GLY A 174 4.64 -7.83 19.23
N LEU A 175 4.16 -8.00 17.99
CA LEU A 175 5.00 -8.58 16.94
C LEU A 175 6.02 -7.52 16.47
N GLU A 176 7.28 -7.81 16.73
CA GLU A 176 8.39 -6.90 16.43
C GLU A 176 8.60 -6.75 14.92
N ARG A 177 8.81 -5.49 14.47
CA ARG A 177 9.09 -5.16 13.06
C ARG A 177 10.28 -5.95 12.52
N GLU A 178 11.33 -6.12 13.34
CA GLU A 178 12.54 -6.82 12.96
C GLU A 178 12.28 -8.30 12.68
N ALA A 179 11.42 -8.95 13.46
CA ALA A 179 11.04 -10.34 13.21
C ALA A 179 10.32 -10.52 11.86
N VAL A 180 9.48 -9.55 11.47
CA VAL A 180 8.80 -9.53 10.18
C VAL A 180 9.81 -9.31 9.05
N LEU A 181 10.73 -8.36 9.21
CA LEU A 181 11.78 -8.06 8.26
C LEU A 181 12.69 -9.29 8.03
N ASP A 182 13.14 -9.92 9.09
CA ASP A 182 14.00 -11.13 9.01
C ASP A 182 13.30 -12.29 8.32
N ALA A 183 12.01 -12.49 8.59
CA ALA A 183 11.20 -13.50 7.91
C ALA A 183 11.12 -13.23 6.41
N LEU A 184 10.85 -11.98 6.01
CA LEU A 184 10.81 -11.57 4.60
C LEU A 184 12.16 -11.75 3.92
N VAL A 185 13.26 -11.26 4.52
CA VAL A 185 14.61 -11.40 3.97
C VAL A 185 14.95 -12.87 3.76
N ARG A 186 14.65 -13.73 4.73
CA ARG A 186 14.91 -15.19 4.65
C ARG A 186 14.14 -15.84 3.50
N VAL A 187 12.85 -15.54 3.35
CA VAL A 187 12.02 -16.08 2.27
C VAL A 187 12.55 -15.62 0.91
N TRP A 188 12.79 -14.33 0.76
CA TRP A 188 13.30 -13.78 -0.50
C TRP A 188 14.67 -14.33 -0.86
N THR A 189 15.60 -14.41 0.10
CA THR A 189 16.92 -15.00 -0.13
C THR A 189 16.79 -16.47 -0.55
N GLY A 190 15.91 -17.24 0.10
CA GLY A 190 15.67 -18.63 -0.27
C GLY A 190 15.11 -18.80 -1.68
N VAL A 191 14.16 -17.96 -2.07
CA VAL A 191 13.57 -17.97 -3.42
C VAL A 191 14.59 -17.59 -4.50
N LEU A 192 15.43 -16.57 -4.23
CA LEU A 192 16.37 -16.05 -5.24
C LEU A 192 17.68 -16.84 -5.32
N ALA A 193 18.10 -17.52 -4.25
CA ALA A 193 19.34 -18.32 -4.21
C ALA A 193 19.12 -19.80 -4.52
N GLY A 194 17.88 -20.27 -4.52
CA GLY A 194 17.53 -21.69 -4.70
C GLY A 194 17.22 -22.09 -6.16
N GLY A 195 17.44 -21.16 -7.13
CA GLY A 195 17.32 -21.41 -8.56
C GLY A 195 18.61 -21.92 -9.20
#